data_98e67c9f6e49b8b32c0fdd69f3b382c1
#
_entry.id   98e67c9f6e49b8b32c0fdd69f3b382c1
#
_cell.length_a   1.000
_cell.length_b   1.000
_cell.length_c   1.000
_cell.angle_alpha   90.00
_cell.angle_beta   90.00
_cell.angle_gamma   90.00
#
_symmetry.space_group_name_H-M   'P 1'
#
loop_
_entity.id
_entity.type
_entity.pdbx_description
1 polymer ?
#
loop_
_entity_poly.entity_id
_entity_poly.type
_entity_poly.pdbx_seq_one_letter_code
_entity_poly.pdbx_strand_id
1 'polypeptide(L)'
;MNPRIIVGATAGVLGVILVVFTLTGTSVVSDVEGGFFSPSTQEVLPLTMDLFDFSVLEVAEKQATLEIKFKVSNPNFKSVMLQHIKYSVYHNDVRIVIGEIGTAPEGFLASPNYFIILNERPSLIGEKFTIMNTGNTPELWETLTKNELNWRVSGEAFFNLSSITAGQENILKFDFSKNG
;
A
#
# COMPACT_ATOMS: atom_id res chain seq x y z
N MET A 1 -19.50 -3.19 -73.72
CA MET A 1 -20.22 -3.21 -72.41
C MET A 1 -20.57 -1.78 -72.09
N ASN A 2 -21.81 -1.50 -71.73
CA ASN A 2 -22.28 -0.14 -71.50
C ASN A 2 -21.73 0.40 -70.17
N PRO A 3 -20.96 1.51 -70.12
CA PRO A 3 -20.29 2.00 -68.92
C PRO A 3 -21.28 2.36 -67.78
N ARG A 4 -22.51 2.67 -68.12
CA ARG A 4 -23.57 2.97 -67.12
C ARG A 4 -23.99 1.75 -66.28
N ILE A 5 -23.87 0.53 -66.84
CA ILE A 5 -24.17 -0.73 -66.18
C ILE A 5 -23.06 -1.06 -65.19
N ILE A 6 -21.80 -0.80 -65.53
CA ILE A 6 -20.65 -1.04 -64.67
C ILE A 6 -20.69 -0.11 -63.46
N VAL A 7 -20.98 1.17 -63.66
CA VAL A 7 -21.10 2.14 -62.58
C VAL A 7 -22.26 1.80 -61.61
N GLY A 8 -23.37 1.35 -62.15
CA GLY A 8 -24.53 0.92 -61.32
C GLY A 8 -24.21 -0.34 -60.53
N ALA A 9 -23.51 -1.32 -61.11
CA ALA A 9 -23.13 -2.55 -60.40
C ALA A 9 -22.11 -2.28 -59.29
N THR A 10 -21.11 -1.42 -59.55
CA THR A 10 -20.12 -1.05 -58.52
C THR A 10 -20.74 -0.25 -57.36
N ALA A 11 -21.63 0.66 -57.65
CA ALA A 11 -22.37 1.43 -56.60
C ALA A 11 -23.26 0.50 -55.76
N GLY A 12 -23.92 -0.48 -56.40
CA GLY A 12 -24.73 -1.46 -55.69
C GLY A 12 -23.94 -2.35 -54.77
N VAL A 13 -22.79 -2.88 -55.21
CA VAL A 13 -21.89 -3.71 -54.37
C VAL A 13 -21.32 -2.91 -53.22
N LEU A 14 -20.86 -1.68 -53.43
CA LEU A 14 -20.40 -0.79 -52.37
C LEU A 14 -21.50 -0.48 -51.32
N GLY A 15 -22.73 -0.25 -51.78
CA GLY A 15 -23.86 -0.02 -50.88
C GLY A 15 -24.18 -1.24 -50.00
N VAL A 16 -24.15 -2.45 -50.58
CA VAL A 16 -24.38 -3.68 -49.80
C VAL A 16 -23.27 -3.91 -48.79
N ILE A 17 -22.00 -3.69 -49.16
CA ILE A 17 -20.85 -3.81 -48.24
C ILE A 17 -21.00 -2.82 -47.06
N LEU A 18 -21.41 -1.58 -47.33
CA LEU A 18 -21.58 -0.56 -46.32
C LEU A 18 -22.73 -0.89 -45.35
N VAL A 19 -23.84 -1.44 -45.86
CA VAL A 19 -24.98 -1.90 -45.01
C VAL A 19 -24.56 -3.11 -44.17
N VAL A 20 -23.82 -4.04 -44.75
CA VAL A 20 -23.31 -5.20 -43.98
C VAL A 20 -22.35 -4.74 -42.86
N PHE A 21 -21.46 -3.78 -43.13
CA PHE A 21 -20.58 -3.22 -42.11
C PHE A 21 -21.33 -2.47 -41.00
N THR A 22 -22.40 -1.74 -41.33
CA THR A 22 -23.18 -1.06 -40.32
C THR A 22 -24.04 -1.99 -39.49
N LEU A 23 -24.56 -3.09 -40.06
CA LEU A 23 -25.38 -4.07 -39.36
C LEU A 23 -24.58 -5.08 -38.52
N THR A 24 -23.39 -5.48 -39.03
CA THR A 24 -22.51 -6.43 -38.31
C THR A 24 -21.46 -5.73 -37.45
N GLY A 25 -21.02 -4.52 -37.85
CA GLY A 25 -20.02 -3.76 -37.13
C GLY A 25 -20.44 -3.35 -35.72
N THR A 26 -21.71 -3.04 -35.54
CA THR A 26 -22.24 -2.70 -34.19
C THR A 26 -22.29 -3.89 -33.26
N SER A 27 -22.55 -5.10 -33.75
CA SER A 27 -22.54 -6.31 -32.94
C SER A 27 -21.09 -6.78 -32.63
N VAL A 28 -20.19 -6.64 -33.58
CA VAL A 28 -18.76 -7.01 -33.37
C VAL A 28 -18.09 -6.02 -32.41
N VAL A 29 -18.43 -4.74 -32.45
CA VAL A 29 -17.87 -3.74 -31.53
C VAL A 29 -18.45 -3.93 -30.11
N SER A 30 -19.73 -4.27 -29.98
CA SER A 30 -20.31 -4.58 -28.66
C SER A 30 -19.76 -5.87 -28.07
N ASP A 31 -19.47 -6.89 -28.88
CA ASP A 31 -18.83 -8.13 -28.43
C ASP A 31 -17.34 -7.91 -28.08
N VAL A 32 -16.66 -6.99 -28.78
CA VAL A 32 -15.28 -6.62 -28.46
C VAL A 32 -15.21 -5.71 -27.22
N GLU A 33 -16.16 -4.80 -27.04
CA GLU A 33 -16.24 -4.01 -25.80
C GLU A 33 -16.61 -4.87 -24.57
N GLY A 34 -17.38 -5.95 -24.76
CA GLY A 34 -17.77 -6.85 -23.67
C GLY A 34 -16.78 -7.99 -23.38
N GLY A 35 -15.94 -8.38 -24.34
CA GLY A 35 -15.16 -9.61 -24.24
C GLY A 35 -13.65 -9.46 -24.08
N PHE A 36 -13.05 -8.43 -24.64
CA PHE A 36 -11.58 -8.30 -24.65
C PHE A 36 -11.04 -7.09 -23.87
N PHE A 37 -11.87 -6.11 -23.58
CA PHE A 37 -11.47 -4.87 -22.89
C PHE A 37 -12.44 -4.44 -21.78
N SER A 38 -13.23 -5.35 -21.22
CA SER A 38 -13.68 -5.07 -19.86
C SER A 38 -12.40 -5.00 -19.03
N PRO A 39 -11.95 -3.81 -18.60
CA PRO A 39 -11.04 -3.79 -17.48
C PRO A 39 -11.85 -4.47 -16.39
N SER A 40 -11.52 -5.71 -16.05
CA SER A 40 -11.91 -6.23 -14.76
C SER A 40 -11.38 -5.15 -13.82
N THR A 41 -12.25 -4.27 -13.34
CA THR A 41 -11.97 -3.38 -12.23
C THR A 41 -11.75 -4.32 -11.07
N GLN A 42 -10.54 -4.89 -11.05
CA GLN A 42 -10.12 -5.75 -9.97
C GLN A 42 -10.07 -4.83 -8.78
N GLU A 43 -11.02 -4.99 -7.90
CA GLU A 43 -11.14 -4.18 -6.69
C GLU A 43 -9.81 -4.24 -5.96
N VAL A 44 -9.22 -3.06 -5.75
CA VAL A 44 -7.98 -2.95 -5.02
C VAL A 44 -8.30 -2.99 -3.55
N LEU A 45 -7.82 -4.04 -2.89
CA LEU A 45 -8.00 -4.22 -1.45
C LEU A 45 -6.91 -3.45 -0.69
N PRO A 46 -7.25 -2.85 0.46
CA PRO A 46 -6.25 -2.22 1.30
C PRO A 46 -5.24 -3.26 1.81
N LEU A 47 -4.01 -2.82 2.07
CA LEU A 47 -3.05 -3.63 2.82
C LEU A 47 -3.61 -3.96 4.21
N THR A 48 -3.23 -5.09 4.75
CA THR A 48 -3.48 -5.40 6.16
C THR A 48 -2.17 -5.27 6.94
N MET A 49 -2.26 -4.73 8.16
CA MET A 49 -1.13 -4.53 9.04
C MET A 49 -1.49 -4.97 10.46
N ASP A 50 -0.55 -5.66 11.10
CA ASP A 50 -0.63 -6.09 12.49
C ASP A 50 0.65 -5.69 13.21
N LEU A 51 0.57 -5.40 14.51
CA LEU A 51 1.74 -5.29 15.37
C LEU A 51 2.25 -6.69 15.69
N PHE A 52 3.34 -7.09 15.05
CA PHE A 52 3.93 -8.42 15.23
C PHE A 52 4.69 -8.55 16.54
N ASP A 53 5.52 -7.54 16.83
CA ASP A 53 6.31 -7.52 18.05
C ASP A 53 6.58 -6.08 18.49
N PHE A 54 6.59 -5.90 19.80
CA PHE A 54 7.07 -4.69 20.45
C PHE A 54 7.79 -5.12 21.73
N SER A 55 9.08 -4.92 21.76
CA SER A 55 9.94 -5.46 22.82
C SER A 55 11.00 -4.45 23.30
N VAL A 56 11.33 -4.57 24.57
CA VAL A 56 12.43 -3.84 25.20
C VAL A 56 13.67 -4.69 25.05
N LEU A 57 14.68 -4.21 24.33
CA LEU A 57 15.92 -4.94 24.11
C LEU A 57 16.93 -4.70 25.23
N GLU A 58 17.04 -3.46 25.68
CA GLU A 58 18.02 -3.05 26.69
C GLU A 58 17.49 -1.85 27.49
N VAL A 59 17.70 -1.86 28.78
CA VAL A 59 17.43 -0.73 29.66
C VAL A 59 18.68 -0.39 30.44
N ALA A 60 19.20 0.82 30.22
CA ALA A 60 20.32 1.38 30.96
C ALA A 60 19.86 2.60 31.77
N GLU A 61 20.68 3.13 32.63
CA GLU A 61 20.37 4.28 33.48
C GLU A 61 19.95 5.52 32.66
N LYS A 62 20.61 5.75 31.52
CA LYS A 62 20.43 6.96 30.70
C LYS A 62 19.59 6.75 29.46
N GLN A 63 19.43 5.51 29.00
CA GLN A 63 18.72 5.20 27.77
C GLN A 63 18.12 3.80 27.79
N ALA A 64 17.06 3.61 27.00
CA ALA A 64 16.52 2.29 26.72
C ALA A 64 16.37 2.09 25.21
N THR A 65 16.70 0.89 24.72
CA THR A 65 16.57 0.49 23.34
C THR A 65 15.37 -0.43 23.19
N LEU A 66 14.47 -0.08 22.28
CA LEU A 66 13.26 -0.83 21.99
C LEU A 66 13.25 -1.25 20.52
N GLU A 67 12.49 -2.27 20.22
CA GLU A 67 12.27 -2.76 18.87
C GLU A 67 10.76 -2.84 18.58
N ILE A 68 10.36 -2.35 17.42
CA ILE A 68 9.00 -2.48 16.91
C ILE A 68 9.02 -3.23 15.58
N LYS A 69 8.08 -4.16 15.41
CA LYS A 69 7.91 -4.92 14.16
C LYS A 69 6.45 -4.97 13.76
N PHE A 70 6.19 -4.60 12.54
CA PHE A 70 4.88 -4.72 11.89
C PHE A 70 4.89 -5.89 10.92
N LYS A 71 3.81 -6.65 10.90
CA LYS A 71 3.53 -7.66 9.88
C LYS A 71 2.58 -7.03 8.88
N VAL A 72 3.04 -6.84 7.64
CA VAL A 72 2.27 -6.25 6.55
C VAL A 72 1.94 -7.31 5.54
N SER A 73 0.67 -7.44 5.17
CA SER A 73 0.19 -8.40 4.18
C SER A 73 -0.52 -7.69 3.04
N ASN A 74 -0.31 -8.19 1.84
CA ASN A 74 -0.89 -7.67 0.61
C ASN A 74 -1.90 -8.68 0.04
N PRO A 75 -3.21 -8.40 0.13
CA PRO A 75 -4.25 -9.27 -0.42
C PRO A 75 -4.43 -9.11 -1.93
N ASN A 76 -3.73 -8.17 -2.55
CA ASN A 76 -3.85 -7.92 -3.98
C ASN A 76 -3.00 -8.90 -4.79
N PHE A 77 -3.41 -9.14 -6.03
CA PHE A 77 -2.71 -10.03 -6.95
C PHE A 77 -1.35 -9.49 -7.47
N LYS A 78 -1.09 -8.19 -7.29
CA LYS A 78 0.18 -7.53 -7.64
C LYS A 78 0.89 -7.05 -6.39
N SER A 79 2.22 -6.99 -6.48
CA SER A 79 3.05 -6.39 -5.44
C SER A 79 2.70 -4.91 -5.21
N VAL A 80 2.81 -4.48 -3.99
CA VAL A 80 2.54 -3.12 -3.53
C VAL A 80 3.84 -2.51 -3.02
N MET A 81 4.03 -1.23 -3.30
CA MET A 81 5.15 -0.46 -2.76
C MET A 81 4.69 0.24 -1.49
N LEU A 82 5.19 -0.17 -0.34
CA LEU A 82 5.05 0.53 0.93
C LEU A 82 6.17 1.56 1.03
N GLN A 83 5.82 2.84 1.09
CA GLN A 83 6.77 3.94 1.07
C GLN A 83 7.34 4.18 2.45
N HIS A 84 6.49 4.42 3.43
CA HIS A 84 6.89 4.65 4.82
C HIS A 84 5.74 4.37 5.80
N ILE A 85 6.11 4.17 7.06
CA ILE A 85 5.19 4.00 8.17
C ILE A 85 5.51 5.08 9.21
N LYS A 86 4.57 5.98 9.47
CA LYS A 86 4.65 6.94 10.58
C LYS A 86 3.90 6.38 11.77
N TYR A 87 4.53 6.37 12.92
CA TYR A 87 3.89 5.83 14.12
C TYR A 87 4.21 6.64 15.37
N SER A 88 3.34 6.52 16.34
CA SER A 88 3.53 7.03 17.70
C SER A 88 3.35 5.90 18.70
N VAL A 89 4.23 5.82 19.68
CA VAL A 89 4.15 4.88 20.77
C VAL A 89 3.69 5.60 22.03
N TYR A 90 2.73 5.01 22.71
CA TYR A 90 2.18 5.53 23.97
C TYR A 90 2.33 4.49 25.07
N HIS A 91 2.55 4.98 26.27
CA HIS A 91 2.48 4.23 27.52
C HIS A 91 1.52 4.96 28.45
N ASN A 92 0.47 4.28 28.93
CA ASN A 92 -0.59 4.89 29.76
C ASN A 92 -1.11 6.22 29.15
N ASP A 93 -1.43 6.22 27.85
CA ASP A 93 -1.89 7.37 27.05
C ASP A 93 -0.90 8.54 26.93
N VAL A 94 0.29 8.43 27.50
CA VAL A 94 1.37 9.40 27.31
C VAL A 94 2.22 9.00 26.12
N ARG A 95 2.38 9.90 25.13
CA ARG A 95 3.20 9.64 23.96
C ARG A 95 4.69 9.66 24.34
N ILE A 96 5.36 8.52 24.11
CA ILE A 96 6.78 8.31 24.46
C ILE A 96 7.67 8.67 23.26
N VAL A 97 7.29 8.23 22.05
CA VAL A 97 8.12 8.40 20.86
C VAL A 97 7.25 8.59 19.62
N ILE A 98 7.80 9.28 18.63
CA ILE A 98 7.33 9.31 17.25
C ILE A 98 8.44 8.69 16.42
N GLY A 99 8.09 7.71 15.59
CA GLY A 99 9.03 7.04 14.68
C GLY A 99 8.52 7.07 13.24
N GLU A 100 9.45 6.86 12.32
CA GLU A 100 9.15 6.75 10.89
C GLU A 100 10.07 5.73 10.23
N ILE A 101 9.49 4.65 9.71
CA ILE A 101 10.21 3.59 9.00
C ILE A 101 10.06 3.84 7.50
N GLY A 102 11.16 3.82 6.75
CA GLY A 102 11.14 3.91 5.27
C GLY A 102 11.38 5.29 4.70
N THR A 103 11.61 6.34 5.51
CA THR A 103 12.01 7.66 5.01
C THR A 103 13.43 7.65 4.47
N ALA A 104 13.60 8.27 3.29
CA ALA A 104 14.92 8.67 2.87
C ALA A 104 15.40 9.84 3.76
N PRO A 105 16.63 9.82 4.29
CA PRO A 105 17.18 10.97 4.99
C PRO A 105 17.15 12.19 4.06
N GLU A 106 16.67 13.30 4.56
CA GLU A 106 16.64 14.57 3.83
C GLU A 106 18.07 14.94 3.39
N GLY A 107 18.29 15.02 2.10
CA GLY A 107 19.51 15.51 1.50
C GLY A 107 20.39 14.42 0.90
N PHE A 108 20.58 14.49 -0.39
CA PHE A 108 21.39 13.62 -1.27
C PHE A 108 20.79 12.27 -1.65
N LEU A 109 20.73 12.03 -2.95
CA LEU A 109 20.65 10.76 -3.73
C LEU A 109 20.58 9.44 -2.91
N ALA A 110 19.79 9.41 -1.85
CA ALA A 110 19.51 8.20 -1.10
C ALA A 110 18.58 7.34 -1.95
N SER A 111 18.92 6.09 -2.13
CA SER A 111 18.01 5.10 -2.69
C SER A 111 16.69 5.21 -1.94
N PRO A 112 15.54 5.29 -2.62
CA PRO A 112 14.26 5.36 -1.94
C PRO A 112 14.11 4.12 -1.04
N ASN A 113 14.00 4.33 0.26
CA ASN A 113 13.78 3.28 1.24
C ASN A 113 12.30 2.87 1.22
N TYR A 114 11.87 2.24 0.15
CA TYR A 114 10.55 1.63 0.07
C TYR A 114 10.64 0.11 0.23
N PHE A 115 9.56 -0.49 0.68
CA PHE A 115 9.43 -1.93 0.83
C PHE A 115 8.49 -2.48 -0.22
N ILE A 116 8.91 -3.53 -0.92
CA ILE A 116 8.03 -4.24 -1.85
C ILE A 116 7.30 -5.33 -1.07
N ILE A 117 5.97 -5.17 -0.95
CA ILE A 117 5.11 -6.14 -0.31
C ILE A 117 4.55 -7.06 -1.38
N LEU A 118 5.04 -8.29 -1.39
CA LEU A 118 4.61 -9.31 -2.34
C LEU A 118 3.17 -9.75 -2.03
N ASN A 119 2.46 -10.20 -3.07
CA ASN A 119 1.17 -10.87 -2.88
C ASN A 119 1.34 -12.17 -2.08
N GLU A 120 0.34 -12.50 -1.28
CA GLU A 120 0.25 -13.76 -0.51
C GLU A 120 1.41 -14.05 0.45
N ARG A 121 2.35 -13.13 0.62
CA ARG A 121 3.47 -13.26 1.55
C ARG A 121 3.54 -12.07 2.49
N PRO A 122 3.33 -12.28 3.79
CA PRO A 122 3.51 -11.22 4.76
C PRO A 122 4.99 -10.82 4.85
N SER A 123 5.22 -9.52 4.97
CA SER A 123 6.54 -8.93 5.20
C SER A 123 6.63 -8.44 6.63
N LEU A 124 7.76 -8.70 7.29
CA LEU A 124 8.07 -8.13 8.61
C LEU A 124 8.92 -6.88 8.40
N ILE A 125 8.42 -5.75 8.88
CA ILE A 125 9.04 -4.44 8.75
C ILE A 125 9.13 -3.84 10.13
N GLY A 126 10.32 -3.41 10.53
CA GLY A 126 10.51 -2.86 11.86
C GLY A 126 11.78 -2.06 11.98
N GLU A 127 11.94 -1.43 13.13
CA GLU A 127 13.15 -0.71 13.48
C GLU A 127 13.44 -0.79 14.97
N LYS A 128 14.67 -0.45 15.31
CA LYS A 128 15.13 -0.23 16.68
C LYS A 128 15.25 1.26 16.93
N PHE A 129 14.76 1.70 18.05
CA PHE A 129 14.87 3.09 18.46
C PHE A 129 15.30 3.20 19.92
N THR A 130 15.87 4.34 20.26
CA THR A 130 16.37 4.60 21.61
C THR A 130 15.58 5.75 22.23
N ILE A 131 15.14 5.57 23.47
CA ILE A 131 14.56 6.63 24.28
C ILE A 131 15.56 7.03 25.37
N MET A 132 15.63 8.33 25.64
CA MET A 132 16.56 8.88 26.65
C MET A 132 15.85 9.08 27.98
N ASN A 133 16.52 8.70 29.05
CA ASN A 133 16.04 8.98 30.40
C ASN A 133 16.36 10.45 30.76
N THR A 134 15.34 11.28 30.73
CA THR A 134 15.44 12.69 31.13
C THR A 134 15.19 12.93 32.61
N GLY A 135 14.86 11.86 33.35
CA GLY A 135 14.44 11.96 34.76
C GLY A 135 12.99 12.43 34.96
N ASN A 136 12.29 12.84 33.91
CA ASN A 136 10.93 13.37 33.99
C ASN A 136 9.84 12.29 34.06
N THR A 137 10.18 11.04 33.76
CA THR A 137 9.25 9.90 33.69
C THR A 137 9.79 8.68 34.46
N PRO A 138 9.97 8.77 35.79
CA PRO A 138 10.53 7.66 36.59
C PRO A 138 9.63 6.40 36.52
N GLU A 139 8.32 6.56 36.48
CA GLU A 139 7.36 5.45 36.36
C GLU A 139 7.55 4.66 35.06
N LEU A 140 7.80 5.34 33.93
CA LEU A 140 8.09 4.68 32.67
C LEU A 140 9.36 3.83 32.78
N TRP A 141 10.41 4.38 33.43
CA TRP A 141 11.69 3.67 33.58
C TRP A 141 11.56 2.42 34.47
N GLU A 142 10.80 2.51 35.53
CA GLU A 142 10.48 1.37 36.40
C GLU A 142 9.72 0.28 35.62
N THR A 143 8.73 0.67 34.82
CA THR A 143 7.93 -0.24 34.01
C THR A 143 8.77 -0.89 32.90
N LEU A 144 9.67 -0.13 32.24
CA LEU A 144 10.61 -0.65 31.26
C LEU A 144 11.53 -1.73 31.89
N THR A 145 12.03 -1.48 33.09
CA THR A 145 12.92 -2.41 33.79
C THR A 145 12.20 -3.70 34.22
N LYS A 146 10.92 -3.61 34.56
CA LYS A 146 10.10 -4.77 34.94
C LYS A 146 9.53 -5.51 33.73
N ASN A 147 9.61 -4.93 32.56
CA ASN A 147 8.97 -5.41 31.31
C ASN A 147 7.45 -5.59 31.43
N GLU A 148 6.81 -4.79 32.27
CA GLU A 148 5.36 -4.75 32.50
C GLU A 148 4.76 -3.55 31.76
N LEU A 149 4.50 -3.70 30.46
CA LEU A 149 4.22 -2.54 29.62
C LEU A 149 2.84 -2.62 28.97
N ASN A 150 2.04 -1.58 29.20
CA ASN A 150 0.83 -1.33 28.46
C ASN A 150 1.15 -0.38 27.32
N TRP A 151 1.35 -0.95 26.13
CA TRP A 151 1.68 -0.17 24.96
C TRP A 151 0.48 0.02 24.04
N ARG A 152 0.39 1.22 23.50
CA ARG A 152 -0.45 1.54 22.37
C ARG A 152 0.42 2.11 21.26
N VAL A 153 0.29 1.57 20.06
CA VAL A 153 1.00 2.03 18.87
C VAL A 153 -0.03 2.43 17.84
N SER A 154 -0.06 3.70 17.46
CA SER A 154 -0.97 4.20 16.44
C SER A 154 -0.22 4.95 15.35
N GLY A 155 -0.75 4.94 14.12
CA GLY A 155 -0.06 5.59 13.02
C GLY A 155 -0.72 5.40 11.68
N GLU A 156 0.07 5.68 10.64
CA GLU A 156 -0.33 5.65 9.25
C GLU A 156 0.77 4.99 8.41
N ALA A 157 0.39 4.06 7.54
CA ALA A 157 1.26 3.47 6.54
C ALA A 157 0.87 4.01 5.16
N PHE A 158 1.86 4.49 4.42
CA PHE A 158 1.72 5.11 3.10
C PHE A 158 2.19 4.13 2.04
N PHE A 159 1.31 3.80 1.09
CA PHE A 159 1.62 2.81 0.08
C PHE A 159 1.07 3.18 -1.29
N ASN A 160 1.70 2.65 -2.32
CA ASN A 160 1.34 2.89 -3.71
C ASN A 160 1.09 1.55 -4.43
N LEU A 161 -0.07 1.46 -5.04
CA LEU A 161 -0.48 0.35 -5.88
C LEU A 161 -0.05 0.60 -7.34
N SER A 162 1.21 0.78 -7.58
CA SER A 162 1.92 1.39 -8.72
C SER A 162 1.36 1.19 -10.14
N SER A 163 0.50 0.20 -10.36
CA SER A 163 -0.06 -0.08 -11.67
C SER A 163 -1.60 0.02 -11.74
N ILE A 164 -2.26 0.20 -10.60
CA ILE A 164 -3.73 0.14 -10.52
C ILE A 164 -4.32 1.52 -10.24
N THR A 165 -3.65 2.34 -9.45
CA THR A 165 -4.16 3.64 -8.98
C THR A 165 -3.49 4.85 -9.64
N ALA A 166 -2.80 4.67 -10.78
CA ALA A 166 -2.11 5.75 -11.50
C ALA A 166 -1.18 6.60 -10.61
N GLY A 167 -0.54 5.97 -9.63
CA GLY A 167 0.41 6.64 -8.75
C GLY A 167 -0.22 7.38 -7.56
N GLN A 168 -1.49 7.20 -7.29
CA GLN A 168 -2.12 7.76 -6.09
C GLN A 168 -1.58 7.06 -4.84
N GLU A 169 -1.21 7.87 -3.86
CA GLU A 169 -0.82 7.41 -2.53
C GLU A 169 -2.07 6.97 -1.75
N ASN A 170 -1.96 5.82 -1.12
CA ASN A 170 -3.00 5.29 -0.24
C ASN A 170 -2.49 5.28 1.19
N ILE A 171 -3.39 5.50 2.14
CA ILE A 171 -3.07 5.58 3.56
C ILE A 171 -3.85 4.50 4.31
N LEU A 172 -3.12 3.66 5.05
CA LEU A 172 -3.68 2.71 5.99
C LEU A 172 -3.44 3.23 7.41
N LYS A 173 -4.52 3.56 8.13
CA LYS A 173 -4.45 3.94 9.55
C LYS A 173 -4.50 2.70 10.42
N PHE A 174 -3.72 2.71 11.50
CA PHE A 174 -3.69 1.62 12.45
C PHE A 174 -3.63 2.12 13.90
N ASP A 175 -4.13 1.29 14.79
CA ASP A 175 -4.10 1.52 16.24
C ASP A 175 -4.08 0.16 16.95
N PHE A 176 -2.96 -0.17 17.56
CA PHE A 176 -2.73 -1.44 18.24
C PHE A 176 -2.47 -1.21 19.71
N SER A 177 -3.08 -2.04 20.57
CA SER A 177 -2.82 -2.05 21.99
C SER A 177 -2.32 -3.43 22.40
N LYS A 178 -1.25 -3.45 23.19
CA LYS A 178 -0.70 -4.66 23.81
C LYS A 178 -0.67 -4.44 25.31
N ASN A 179 -1.47 -5.21 26.02
CA ASN A 179 -1.41 -5.28 27.48
C ASN A 179 -0.35 -6.34 27.83
N GLY A 180 0.60 -5.98 28.66
CA GLY A 180 1.66 -6.85 29.14
C GLY A 180 1.18 -7.88 30.15
#